data_15727c3ec6941c7c3399c613a0ff62c6
#
_entry.id   15727c3ec6941c7c3399c613a0ff62c6
#
_cell.length_a   1.000
_cell.length_b   1.000
_cell.length_c   1.000
_cell.angle_alpha   90.00
_cell.angle_beta   90.00
_cell.angle_gamma   90.00
#
_symmetry.space_group_name_H-M   'P 1'
#
loop_
_entity.id
_entity.type
_entity.pdbx_description
1 polymer ?
#
loop_
_entity_poly.entity_id
_entity_poly.type
_entity_poly.pdbx_seq_one_letter_code
_entity_poly.pdbx_strand_id
1 'polypeptide(L)'
;MKTLQAICVAGVLMTGAALSAYAAHAASQPAGQEQPKPNIVFILADDLGYGDVQCLNPQRGKIPTPNLDRLAAAGMVFTDAHSASSVCTPTRYGILTGRYCWRTRLQSGVLTGESKPLIPPQRLTVAKLLARHGYRTACVGKWHLGLEMPELPDGPPAGRSQAWRFDYAGQLRGGPTALGFDWFFGISASLDMWPFAYIENDRFTAPLTVEKQWLRRGPAAADFEAVDVLPTLASKAADFIARHAADAATGRRPLFLYLALTAPHTPIVPSQQWRGRSGLGQYADFVMQTDDAVGQVMTALEKAGLERNTLVIVTSDNGCSPAAGVEQLEKLGHYPSGPLRGYKADIWEGGHRVPFIVRWPERVPAGSRSNQLVCLNDLLATCAELVGDKLPDDAGEDSFSFLPALLQRQPDPARAVRDAVVLHSIHGRFAIRQGKWVLALCPGSGGWSRPRDEEAAKKGLPPVQLYDLEADIGQQHNLADKHPQVVTQLRSLLEKYVADGRSTPGKPQRNDVPVEIEKANAPKPVGGR
;
A
#
# COMPACT_ATOMS: atom_id res chain seq x y z
N MET A 1 -56.99 -36.36 -17.81
CA MET A 1 -55.94 -37.36 -17.58
C MET A 1 -55.10 -37.43 -18.83
N LYS A 2 -53.78 -37.40 -18.68
CA LYS A 2 -52.73 -37.40 -19.73
C LYS A 2 -52.44 -35.99 -20.30
N THR A 3 -51.44 -35.33 -19.71
CA THR A 3 -50.25 -34.74 -20.36
C THR A 3 -49.53 -33.81 -19.38
N LEU A 4 -48.66 -34.38 -18.57
CA LEU A 4 -47.66 -33.65 -17.77
C LEU A 4 -46.49 -34.61 -17.50
N GLN A 5 -45.61 -34.76 -18.48
CA GLN A 5 -44.28 -35.40 -18.31
C GLN A 5 -43.50 -35.18 -19.61
N ALA A 6 -42.75 -34.10 -19.68
CA ALA A 6 -41.60 -33.94 -20.60
C ALA A 6 -41.05 -32.52 -20.55
N ILE A 7 -40.54 -32.03 -19.40
CA ILE A 7 -39.58 -30.92 -19.34
C ILE A 7 -38.77 -31.10 -18.04
N CYS A 8 -37.78 -31.94 -18.02
CA CYS A 8 -36.74 -32.03 -17.00
C CYS A 8 -35.60 -32.96 -17.39
N VAL A 9 -34.99 -32.81 -18.56
CA VAL A 9 -33.73 -33.54 -18.90
C VAL A 9 -32.73 -32.70 -19.69
N ALA A 10 -32.98 -31.41 -19.97
CA ALA A 10 -32.05 -30.61 -20.78
C ALA A 10 -31.10 -29.71 -19.97
N GLY A 11 -31.15 -29.73 -18.62
CA GLY A 11 -30.39 -28.80 -17.75
C GLY A 11 -29.07 -29.32 -17.16
N VAL A 12 -28.71 -30.59 -17.34
CA VAL A 12 -27.56 -31.22 -16.65
C VAL A 12 -26.36 -31.52 -17.55
N LEU A 13 -26.46 -31.32 -18.85
CA LEU A 13 -25.38 -31.68 -19.78
C LEU A 13 -24.45 -30.52 -20.20
N MET A 14 -24.70 -29.26 -19.80
CA MET A 14 -23.79 -28.14 -20.12
C MET A 14 -22.78 -27.79 -19.05
N THR A 15 -22.87 -28.32 -17.84
CA THR A 15 -21.90 -28.04 -16.77
C THR A 15 -20.71 -28.99 -16.75
N GLY A 16 -20.79 -30.13 -17.44
CA GLY A 16 -19.71 -31.11 -17.51
C GLY A 16 -18.61 -30.79 -18.53
N ALA A 17 -18.94 -30.08 -19.61
CA ALA A 17 -17.98 -29.79 -20.69
C ALA A 17 -17.00 -28.66 -20.36
N ALA A 18 -17.40 -27.66 -19.53
CA ALA A 18 -16.52 -26.56 -19.12
C ALA A 18 -15.49 -26.99 -18.09
N LEU A 19 -15.84 -27.90 -17.17
CA LEU A 19 -14.92 -28.47 -16.19
C LEU A 19 -13.91 -29.43 -16.78
N SER A 20 -14.31 -30.19 -17.83
CA SER A 20 -13.41 -31.12 -18.56
C SER A 20 -12.40 -30.38 -19.44
N ALA A 21 -12.74 -29.23 -20.02
CA ALA A 21 -11.81 -28.41 -20.80
C ALA A 21 -10.73 -27.74 -19.93
N TYR A 22 -11.06 -27.39 -18.69
CA TYR A 22 -10.10 -26.78 -17.74
C TYR A 22 -9.10 -27.84 -17.21
N ALA A 23 -9.55 -29.06 -16.94
CA ALA A 23 -8.69 -30.16 -16.51
C ALA A 23 -7.77 -30.67 -17.63
N ALA A 24 -8.22 -30.62 -18.90
CA ALA A 24 -7.42 -31.07 -20.05
C ALA A 24 -6.30 -30.08 -20.42
N HIS A 25 -6.46 -28.76 -20.11
CA HIS A 25 -5.41 -27.76 -20.37
C HIS A 25 -4.27 -27.79 -19.32
N ALA A 26 -4.54 -28.31 -18.13
CA ALA A 26 -3.53 -28.48 -17.08
C ALA A 26 -2.65 -29.75 -17.28
N ALA A 27 -3.06 -30.67 -18.13
CA ALA A 27 -2.42 -31.99 -18.27
C ALA A 27 -1.46 -32.14 -19.46
N SER A 28 -1.22 -31.09 -20.28
CA SER A 28 -0.46 -31.23 -21.53
C SER A 28 0.76 -30.29 -21.68
N GLN A 29 1.39 -29.88 -20.57
CA GLN A 29 2.69 -29.22 -20.67
C GLN A 29 3.83 -30.26 -20.49
N PRO A 30 4.81 -30.31 -21.39
CA PRO A 30 5.95 -31.20 -21.23
C PRO A 30 6.72 -30.83 -19.97
N ALA A 31 6.99 -31.82 -19.13
CA ALA A 31 7.87 -31.67 -17.96
C ALA A 31 9.26 -31.25 -18.45
N GLY A 32 9.67 -29.99 -18.14
CA GLY A 32 11.03 -29.51 -18.44
C GLY A 32 11.14 -28.07 -18.96
N GLN A 33 10.06 -27.38 -19.32
CA GLN A 33 10.16 -25.94 -19.60
C GLN A 33 9.91 -25.15 -18.32
N GLU A 34 10.94 -24.46 -17.81
CA GLU A 34 10.75 -23.41 -16.78
C GLU A 34 9.69 -22.44 -17.28
N GLN A 35 8.59 -22.32 -16.54
CA GLN A 35 7.55 -21.37 -16.91
C GLN A 35 8.12 -19.95 -16.87
N PRO A 36 7.82 -19.10 -17.85
CA PRO A 36 8.34 -17.75 -17.88
C PRO A 36 7.91 -17.00 -16.60
N LYS A 37 8.88 -16.36 -15.95
CA LYS A 37 8.63 -15.52 -14.78
C LYS A 37 7.54 -14.50 -15.10
N PRO A 38 6.56 -14.26 -14.23
CA PRO A 38 5.51 -13.27 -14.50
C PRO A 38 6.05 -11.86 -14.44
N ASN A 39 5.43 -10.96 -15.17
CA ASN A 39 5.55 -9.54 -14.87
C ASN A 39 4.86 -9.24 -13.54
N ILE A 40 5.32 -8.22 -12.84
CA ILE A 40 4.75 -7.77 -11.57
C ILE A 40 4.46 -6.27 -11.67
N VAL A 41 3.20 -5.90 -11.47
CA VAL A 41 2.75 -4.51 -11.40
C VAL A 41 2.10 -4.29 -10.04
N PHE A 42 2.75 -3.48 -9.21
CA PHE A 42 2.26 -3.12 -7.88
C PHE A 42 1.80 -1.67 -7.90
N ILE A 43 0.49 -1.44 -7.81
CA ILE A 43 -0.14 -0.11 -7.81
C ILE A 43 -0.54 0.23 -6.39
N LEU A 44 0.01 1.31 -5.87
CA LEU A 44 -0.22 1.82 -4.54
C LEU A 44 -0.92 3.17 -4.60
N ALA A 45 -2.20 3.21 -4.25
CA ALA A 45 -2.92 4.46 -4.03
C ALA A 45 -2.44 5.14 -2.73
N ASP A 46 -2.69 6.42 -2.60
CA ASP A 46 -2.31 7.27 -1.46
C ASP A 46 -3.58 7.77 -0.76
N ASP A 47 -3.87 7.29 0.44
CA ASP A 47 -5.06 7.61 1.23
C ASP A 47 -6.39 7.06 0.66
N LEU A 48 -6.39 6.00 -0.13
CA LEU A 48 -7.62 5.36 -0.60
C LEU A 48 -8.21 4.47 0.50
N GLY A 49 -9.40 4.80 0.97
CA GLY A 49 -10.07 4.06 2.02
C GLY A 49 -10.58 2.68 1.56
N TYR A 50 -10.70 1.75 2.52
CA TYR A 50 -11.27 0.42 2.24
C TYR A 50 -12.67 0.52 1.64
N GLY A 51 -13.48 1.44 2.17
CA GLY A 51 -14.87 1.65 1.74
C GLY A 51 -15.04 2.52 0.50
N ASP A 52 -13.96 3.12 -0.03
CA ASP A 52 -13.99 3.89 -1.28
C ASP A 52 -14.09 2.97 -2.50
N VAL A 53 -13.65 1.71 -2.39
CA VAL A 53 -13.74 0.71 -3.45
C VAL A 53 -15.11 0.03 -3.41
N GLN A 54 -15.91 0.21 -4.45
CA GLN A 54 -17.32 -0.17 -4.45
C GLN A 54 -17.54 -1.67 -4.20
N CYS A 55 -16.75 -2.57 -4.80
CA CYS A 55 -16.87 -4.02 -4.58
C CYS A 55 -16.53 -4.49 -3.17
N LEU A 56 -15.83 -3.66 -2.37
CA LEU A 56 -15.53 -3.93 -0.96
C LEU A 56 -16.59 -3.37 -0.01
N ASN A 57 -17.37 -2.38 -0.47
CA ASN A 57 -18.39 -1.69 0.31
C ASN A 57 -19.69 -1.50 -0.50
N PRO A 58 -20.30 -2.57 -1.02
CA PRO A 58 -21.40 -2.46 -1.99
C PRO A 58 -22.67 -1.78 -1.44
N GLN A 59 -22.85 -1.78 -0.11
CA GLN A 59 -24.01 -1.18 0.52
C GLN A 59 -23.83 0.32 0.80
N ARG A 60 -22.61 0.72 1.17
CA ARG A 60 -22.29 2.07 1.67
C ARG A 60 -21.19 2.77 0.85
N GLY A 61 -20.70 2.15 -0.21
CA GLY A 61 -19.80 2.73 -1.20
C GLY A 61 -20.58 3.37 -2.34
N LYS A 62 -20.57 4.70 -2.44
CA LYS A 62 -21.31 5.45 -3.47
C LYS A 62 -20.43 5.93 -4.61
N ILE A 63 -19.11 5.89 -4.46
CA ILE A 63 -18.17 6.31 -5.50
C ILE A 63 -18.03 5.17 -6.52
N PRO A 64 -18.27 5.42 -7.82
CA PRO A 64 -18.03 4.43 -8.85
C PRO A 64 -16.54 4.12 -9.02
N THR A 65 -16.17 2.82 -8.93
CA THR A 65 -14.79 2.34 -9.15
C THR A 65 -14.75 1.21 -10.16
N PRO A 66 -15.22 1.43 -11.42
CA PRO A 66 -15.46 0.35 -12.39
C PRO A 66 -14.20 -0.41 -12.79
N ASN A 67 -13.02 0.21 -12.77
CA ASN A 67 -11.77 -0.46 -13.12
C ASN A 67 -11.29 -1.38 -11.99
N LEU A 68 -11.36 -0.92 -10.73
CA LEU A 68 -11.07 -1.73 -9.54
C LEU A 68 -12.06 -2.88 -9.41
N ASP A 69 -13.35 -2.64 -9.64
CA ASP A 69 -14.39 -3.66 -9.57
C ASP A 69 -14.21 -4.73 -10.65
N ARG A 70 -13.84 -4.32 -11.88
CA ARG A 70 -13.50 -5.25 -12.97
C ARG A 70 -12.25 -6.07 -12.64
N LEU A 71 -11.24 -5.44 -12.05
CA LEU A 71 -10.01 -6.13 -11.62
C LEU A 71 -10.32 -7.15 -10.52
N ALA A 72 -11.16 -6.80 -9.56
CA ALA A 72 -11.64 -7.70 -8.49
C ALA A 72 -12.45 -8.87 -9.06
N ALA A 73 -13.35 -8.63 -10.01
CA ALA A 73 -14.14 -9.66 -10.68
C ALA A 73 -13.27 -10.62 -11.51
N ALA A 74 -12.16 -10.14 -12.07
CA ALA A 74 -11.21 -10.92 -12.87
C ALA A 74 -10.06 -11.53 -12.07
N GLY A 75 -10.05 -11.35 -10.75
CA GLY A 75 -8.95 -11.77 -9.87
C GLY A 75 -9.41 -12.23 -8.50
N MET A 76 -8.61 -11.93 -7.48
CA MET A 76 -8.86 -12.25 -6.06
C MET A 76 -8.89 -10.98 -5.22
N VAL A 77 -9.82 -10.93 -4.27
CA VAL A 77 -9.89 -9.90 -3.24
C VAL A 77 -9.45 -10.49 -1.91
N PHE A 78 -8.46 -9.87 -1.27
CA PHE A 78 -8.15 -10.12 0.13
C PHE A 78 -8.96 -9.16 1.00
N THR A 79 -9.79 -9.73 1.88
CA THR A 79 -10.67 -8.94 2.74
C THR A 79 -10.04 -8.55 4.06
N ASP A 80 -8.86 -9.09 4.37
CA ASP A 80 -8.14 -8.89 5.62
C ASP A 80 -6.66 -8.51 5.35
N ALA A 81 -6.48 -7.42 4.60
CA ALA A 81 -5.17 -6.91 4.22
C ALA A 81 -4.87 -5.60 4.94
N HIS A 82 -3.66 -5.50 5.50
CA HIS A 82 -3.24 -4.38 6.33
C HIS A 82 -1.96 -3.72 5.81
N SER A 83 -1.92 -2.40 5.85
CA SER A 83 -0.65 -1.68 5.91
C SER A 83 -0.05 -1.83 7.31
N ALA A 84 1.28 -1.87 7.42
CA ALA A 84 1.96 -1.98 8.71
C ALA A 84 1.85 -0.71 9.57
N SER A 85 1.44 0.38 8.96
CA SER A 85 1.22 1.67 9.61
C SER A 85 0.04 2.38 8.98
N SER A 86 -0.61 3.23 9.76
CA SER A 86 -1.72 4.06 9.29
C SER A 86 -1.28 5.36 8.59
N VAL A 87 -0.01 5.45 8.15
CA VAL A 87 0.56 6.58 7.40
C VAL A 87 1.61 6.16 6.38
N CYS A 88 1.82 7.02 5.39
CA CYS A 88 2.53 6.75 4.13
C CYS A 88 3.98 6.23 4.27
N THR A 89 4.91 7.02 4.82
CA THR A 89 6.34 6.66 4.85
C THR A 89 6.60 5.30 5.50
N PRO A 90 6.07 4.99 6.70
CA PRO A 90 6.29 3.70 7.33
C PRO A 90 5.76 2.52 6.51
N THR A 91 4.61 2.68 5.88
CA THR A 91 4.04 1.65 5.00
C THR A 91 4.91 1.41 3.78
N ARG A 92 5.33 2.48 3.08
CA ARG A 92 6.18 2.39 1.88
C ARG A 92 7.54 1.76 2.19
N TYR A 93 8.10 2.06 3.36
CA TYR A 93 9.30 1.38 3.86
C TYR A 93 9.05 -0.14 3.99
N GLY A 94 7.95 -0.52 4.64
CA GLY A 94 7.59 -1.92 4.86
C GLY A 94 7.40 -2.70 3.56
N ILE A 95 6.68 -2.12 2.58
CA ILE A 95 6.45 -2.72 1.25
C ILE A 95 7.77 -3.07 0.57
N LEU A 96 8.72 -2.13 0.56
CA LEU A 96 9.98 -2.33 -0.17
C LEU A 96 10.98 -3.22 0.56
N THR A 97 10.96 -3.27 1.89
CA THR A 97 11.99 -3.96 2.69
C THR A 97 11.53 -5.22 3.40
N GLY A 98 10.20 -5.46 3.47
CA GLY A 98 9.65 -6.55 4.26
C GLY A 98 9.89 -6.40 5.77
N ARG A 99 10.16 -5.18 6.27
CA ARG A 99 10.51 -4.89 7.65
C ARG A 99 9.65 -3.77 8.21
N TYR A 100 9.25 -3.85 9.45
CA TYR A 100 8.51 -2.76 10.09
C TYR A 100 9.37 -1.51 10.22
N CYS A 101 8.81 -0.35 9.84
CA CYS A 101 9.52 0.93 9.85
C CYS A 101 9.91 1.41 11.26
N TRP A 102 9.11 1.08 12.28
CA TRP A 102 9.40 1.44 13.67
C TRP A 102 10.67 0.81 14.23
N ARG A 103 11.27 -0.17 13.53
CA ARG A 103 12.61 -0.71 13.84
C ARG A 103 13.74 0.24 13.45
N THR A 104 13.43 1.30 12.69
CA THR A 104 14.37 2.32 12.23
C THR A 104 14.31 3.60 13.08
N ARG A 105 15.07 4.62 12.69
CA ARG A 105 15.00 5.96 13.30
C ARG A 105 13.61 6.63 13.21
N LEU A 106 12.74 6.18 12.29
CA LEU A 106 11.40 6.74 12.12
C LEU A 106 10.38 5.96 12.96
N GLN A 107 10.26 6.31 14.22
CA GLN A 107 9.36 5.68 15.18
C GLN A 107 8.01 6.40 15.34
N SER A 108 7.79 7.48 14.64
CA SER A 108 6.51 8.20 14.56
C SER A 108 6.53 9.17 13.38
N GLY A 109 5.36 9.59 12.92
CA GLY A 109 5.23 10.55 11.82
C GLY A 109 5.62 9.98 10.46
N VAL A 110 5.96 10.90 9.55
CA VAL A 110 6.38 10.64 8.18
C VAL A 110 7.58 11.52 7.85
N LEU A 111 8.33 11.16 6.82
CA LEU A 111 9.37 12.00 6.24
C LEU A 111 8.75 13.19 5.51
N THR A 112 9.57 14.21 5.26
CA THR A 112 9.25 15.35 4.40
C THR A 112 9.98 15.24 3.06
N GLY A 113 9.73 16.17 2.13
CA GLY A 113 10.33 16.12 0.80
C GLY A 113 11.84 16.28 0.77
N GLU A 114 12.42 16.90 1.80
CA GLU A 114 13.86 17.12 1.97
C GLU A 114 14.54 16.16 2.96
N SER A 115 13.81 15.20 3.48
CA SER A 115 14.36 14.25 4.45
C SER A 115 15.43 13.35 3.81
N LYS A 116 16.47 13.03 4.61
CA LYS A 116 17.51 12.09 4.22
C LYS A 116 16.97 10.67 4.03
N PRO A 117 17.60 9.84 3.19
CA PRO A 117 17.18 8.47 2.91
C PRO A 117 16.96 7.64 4.17
N LEU A 118 15.84 6.92 4.23
CA LEU A 118 15.48 6.04 5.34
C LEU A 118 16.01 4.62 5.13
N ILE A 119 16.07 4.17 3.89
CA ILE A 119 16.55 2.83 3.53
C ILE A 119 18.05 2.92 3.25
N PRO A 120 18.91 2.26 4.04
CA PRO A 120 20.34 2.24 3.77
C PRO A 120 20.64 1.47 2.47
N PRO A 121 21.69 1.88 1.70
CA PRO A 121 21.98 1.31 0.39
C PRO A 121 22.21 -0.21 0.38
N GLN A 122 22.70 -0.79 1.46
CA GLN A 122 22.95 -2.24 1.57
C GLN A 122 21.69 -3.08 1.83
N ARG A 123 20.58 -2.46 2.30
CA ARG A 123 19.34 -3.17 2.59
C ARG A 123 18.77 -3.83 1.33
N LEU A 124 18.40 -5.11 1.45
CA LEU A 124 17.67 -5.78 0.40
C LEU A 124 16.27 -5.16 0.28
N THR A 125 15.88 -4.86 -0.96
CA THR A 125 14.54 -4.39 -1.31
C THR A 125 13.92 -5.34 -2.33
N VAL A 126 12.60 -5.25 -2.50
CA VAL A 126 11.89 -5.99 -3.55
C VAL A 126 12.51 -5.73 -4.93
N ALA A 127 12.86 -4.46 -5.23
CA ALA A 127 13.47 -4.11 -6.51
C ALA A 127 14.85 -4.74 -6.68
N LYS A 128 15.72 -4.71 -5.65
CA LYS A 128 17.04 -5.38 -5.71
C LYS A 128 16.91 -6.89 -5.88
N LEU A 129 15.98 -7.52 -5.15
CA LEU A 129 15.71 -8.95 -5.29
C LEU A 129 15.33 -9.27 -6.73
N LEU A 130 14.33 -8.59 -7.28
CA LEU A 130 13.83 -8.85 -8.62
C LEU A 130 14.85 -8.52 -9.70
N ALA A 131 15.62 -7.44 -9.57
CA ALA A 131 16.72 -7.11 -10.48
C ALA A 131 17.78 -8.22 -10.56
N ARG A 132 18.16 -8.83 -9.42
CA ARG A 132 19.07 -10.00 -9.36
C ARG A 132 18.52 -11.21 -10.13
N HIS A 133 17.17 -11.31 -10.22
CA HIS A 133 16.48 -12.36 -10.96
C HIS A 133 16.13 -11.98 -12.41
N GLY A 134 16.75 -10.91 -12.93
CA GLY A 134 16.66 -10.50 -14.33
C GLY A 134 15.44 -9.64 -14.68
N TYR A 135 14.69 -9.14 -13.70
CA TYR A 135 13.60 -8.19 -13.96
C TYR A 135 14.14 -6.84 -14.42
N ARG A 136 13.42 -6.20 -15.34
CA ARG A 136 13.54 -4.76 -15.58
C ARG A 136 12.64 -4.04 -14.57
N THR A 137 13.24 -3.16 -13.76
CA THR A 137 12.57 -2.59 -12.60
C THR A 137 12.31 -1.09 -12.79
N ALA A 138 11.09 -0.64 -12.46
CA ALA A 138 10.73 0.77 -12.51
C ALA A 138 9.95 1.20 -11.27
N CYS A 139 10.24 2.42 -10.80
CA CYS A 139 9.45 3.13 -9.82
C CYS A 139 8.83 4.36 -10.47
N VAL A 140 7.50 4.48 -10.41
CA VAL A 140 6.79 5.65 -10.93
C VAL A 140 5.93 6.23 -9.82
N GLY A 141 6.10 7.53 -9.51
CA GLY A 141 5.22 8.24 -8.59
C GLY A 141 5.86 8.76 -7.31
N LYS A 142 5.11 8.75 -6.22
CA LYS A 142 5.49 9.25 -4.90
C LYS A 142 6.53 8.34 -4.25
N TRP A 143 7.74 8.88 -4.01
CA TRP A 143 8.79 8.13 -3.31
C TRP A 143 8.60 8.08 -1.80
N HIS A 144 8.67 9.21 -1.15
CA HIS A 144 8.42 9.46 0.29
C HIS A 144 9.27 8.61 1.26
N LEU A 145 10.48 8.24 0.85
CA LEU A 145 11.45 7.48 1.65
C LEU A 145 12.77 8.22 1.85
N GLY A 146 12.78 9.51 1.51
CA GLY A 146 13.92 10.40 1.63
C GLY A 146 14.86 10.33 0.44
N LEU A 147 15.51 11.47 0.20
CA LEU A 147 16.51 11.69 -0.84
C LEU A 147 17.62 12.57 -0.24
N GLU A 148 18.85 12.30 -0.53
CA GLU A 148 19.94 13.18 -0.18
C GLU A 148 20.11 14.23 -1.29
N MET A 149 19.74 15.47 -0.96
CA MET A 149 19.91 16.63 -1.84
C MET A 149 21.21 17.33 -1.46
N PRO A 150 22.07 17.71 -2.42
CA PRO A 150 23.25 18.52 -2.11
C PRO A 150 22.82 19.88 -1.57
N GLU A 151 23.57 20.40 -0.58
CA GLU A 151 23.33 21.71 -0.02
C GLU A 151 24.24 22.76 -0.66
N LEU A 152 23.75 23.99 -0.79
CA LEU A 152 24.55 25.12 -1.23
C LEU A 152 25.60 25.46 -0.16
N PRO A 153 26.88 25.68 -0.50
CA PRO A 153 27.94 25.96 0.47
C PRO A 153 27.65 27.19 1.36
N ASP A 154 27.06 28.23 0.76
CA ASP A 154 26.77 29.50 1.41
C ASP A 154 25.34 29.58 1.98
N GLY A 155 24.63 28.45 1.99
CA GLY A 155 23.23 28.40 2.44
C GLY A 155 22.25 29.02 1.44
N PRO A 156 21.01 29.36 1.89
CA PRO A 156 20.01 29.88 0.99
C PRO A 156 20.37 31.29 0.47
N PRO A 157 20.03 31.62 -0.78
CA PRO A 157 20.21 32.95 -1.33
C PRO A 157 19.52 34.03 -0.46
N ALA A 158 20.08 35.24 -0.44
CA ALA A 158 19.53 36.35 0.35
C ALA A 158 18.04 36.58 0.07
N GLY A 159 17.25 36.70 1.14
CA GLY A 159 15.80 36.90 1.06
C GLY A 159 14.97 35.63 0.78
N ARG A 160 15.60 34.46 0.63
CA ARG A 160 14.91 33.17 0.47
C ARG A 160 14.80 32.41 1.80
N SER A 161 13.79 31.54 1.91
CA SER A 161 13.61 30.67 3.08
C SER A 161 14.67 29.55 3.13
N GLN A 162 14.77 28.83 4.26
CA GLN A 162 15.65 27.67 4.44
C GLN A 162 15.37 26.53 3.46
N ALA A 163 14.21 26.51 2.83
CA ALA A 163 13.90 25.54 1.76
C ALA A 163 14.84 25.71 0.54
N TRP A 164 15.40 26.91 0.33
CA TRP A 164 16.32 27.21 -0.78
C TRP A 164 17.80 26.92 -0.45
N ARG A 165 18.12 26.28 0.67
CA ARG A 165 19.49 25.88 1.00
C ARG A 165 20.04 24.76 0.14
N PHE A 166 19.21 24.07 -0.63
CA PHE A 166 19.62 22.97 -1.47
C PHE A 166 20.02 23.41 -2.87
N ASP A 167 21.03 22.74 -3.45
CA ASP A 167 21.34 22.81 -4.87
C ASP A 167 20.40 21.89 -5.66
N TYR A 168 19.30 22.44 -6.13
CA TYR A 168 18.31 21.70 -6.93
C TYR A 168 18.77 21.34 -8.34
N ALA A 169 19.93 21.85 -8.81
CA ALA A 169 20.56 21.42 -10.07
C ALA A 169 21.51 20.22 -9.86
N GLY A 170 21.84 19.94 -8.61
CA GLY A 170 22.75 18.87 -8.23
C GLY A 170 22.14 17.47 -8.36
N GLN A 171 23.01 16.47 -8.24
CA GLN A 171 22.62 15.06 -8.29
C GLN A 171 22.03 14.62 -6.94
N LEU A 172 20.85 14.02 -6.97
CA LEU A 172 20.18 13.40 -5.82
C LEU A 172 20.79 12.02 -5.54
N ARG A 173 20.88 11.64 -4.25
CA ARG A 173 21.45 10.35 -3.85
C ARG A 173 20.47 9.58 -2.94
N GLY A 174 20.68 8.26 -2.84
CA GLY A 174 19.92 7.39 -1.94
C GLY A 174 18.46 7.20 -2.33
N GLY A 175 18.08 7.57 -3.55
CA GLY A 175 16.74 7.40 -4.10
C GLY A 175 16.47 6.01 -4.67
N PRO A 176 15.37 5.86 -5.45
CA PRO A 176 14.95 4.58 -6.01
C PRO A 176 16.03 3.84 -6.78
N THR A 177 16.83 4.54 -7.60
CA THR A 177 17.88 3.94 -8.42
C THR A 177 19.00 3.31 -7.58
N ALA A 178 19.29 3.87 -6.40
CA ALA A 178 20.24 3.28 -5.45
C ALA A 178 19.68 2.02 -4.75
N LEU A 179 18.39 1.78 -4.87
CA LEU A 179 17.67 0.72 -4.17
C LEU A 179 17.14 -0.39 -5.10
N GLY A 180 17.65 -0.43 -6.35
CA GLY A 180 17.41 -1.53 -7.28
C GLY A 180 16.40 -1.26 -8.38
N PHE A 181 15.94 -0.03 -8.54
CA PHE A 181 15.14 0.37 -9.70
C PHE A 181 16.05 0.83 -10.84
N ASP A 182 15.86 0.26 -12.03
CA ASP A 182 16.59 0.66 -13.25
C ASP A 182 16.14 2.05 -13.72
N TRP A 183 14.90 2.45 -13.41
CA TRP A 183 14.34 3.74 -13.79
C TRP A 183 13.38 4.26 -12.72
N PHE A 184 13.45 5.55 -12.48
CA PHE A 184 12.55 6.28 -11.60
C PHE A 184 12.00 7.52 -12.30
N PHE A 185 10.69 7.74 -12.19
CA PHE A 185 10.04 9.01 -12.52
C PHE A 185 8.98 9.32 -11.47
N GLY A 186 9.07 10.47 -10.82
CA GLY A 186 8.08 10.80 -9.78
C GLY A 186 8.39 12.07 -9.02
N ILE A 187 7.94 12.10 -7.77
CA ILE A 187 8.15 13.21 -6.84
C ILE A 187 8.77 12.72 -5.54
N SER A 188 9.44 13.63 -4.81
CA SER A 188 10.22 13.31 -3.60
C SER A 188 9.36 12.78 -2.45
N ALA A 189 8.17 13.36 -2.25
CA ALA A 189 7.23 13.04 -1.16
C ALA A 189 5.78 13.25 -1.59
N SER A 190 4.87 13.64 -0.68
CA SER A 190 3.48 13.95 -0.99
C SER A 190 3.34 15.26 -1.76
N LEU A 191 2.24 15.41 -2.50
CA LEU A 191 1.92 16.63 -3.27
C LEU A 191 1.83 17.91 -2.42
N ASP A 192 1.63 17.80 -1.12
CA ASP A 192 1.59 18.93 -0.17
C ASP A 192 2.98 19.29 0.38
N MET A 193 4.04 18.57 -0.04
CA MET A 193 5.42 18.72 0.44
C MET A 193 6.35 19.14 -0.70
N TRP A 194 7.06 20.26 -0.50
CA TRP A 194 8.13 20.66 -1.42
C TRP A 194 9.36 19.74 -1.30
N PRO A 195 10.23 19.68 -2.35
CA PRO A 195 10.25 20.44 -3.60
C PRO A 195 9.16 19.97 -4.58
N PHE A 196 8.49 20.95 -5.22
CA PHE A 196 7.42 20.71 -6.17
C PHE A 196 8.00 20.63 -7.59
N ALA A 197 8.51 19.48 -7.95
CA ALA A 197 9.08 19.20 -9.25
C ALA A 197 9.11 17.68 -9.48
N TYR A 198 9.08 17.26 -10.74
CA TYR A 198 9.36 15.88 -11.09
C TYR A 198 10.85 15.58 -10.99
N ILE A 199 11.13 14.32 -10.68
CA ILE A 199 12.48 13.75 -10.66
C ILE A 199 12.50 12.61 -11.67
N GLU A 200 13.53 12.57 -12.49
CA GLU A 200 13.85 11.40 -13.31
C GLU A 200 15.21 10.85 -12.86
N ASN A 201 15.19 9.60 -12.40
CA ASN A 201 16.32 8.90 -11.79
C ASN A 201 16.91 9.65 -10.58
N ASP A 202 17.90 10.48 -10.79
CA ASP A 202 18.66 11.18 -9.76
C ASP A 202 18.75 12.70 -9.97
N ARG A 203 17.84 13.27 -10.79
CA ARG A 203 17.80 14.71 -11.07
C ARG A 203 16.38 15.22 -11.18
N PHE A 204 16.19 16.47 -10.80
CA PHE A 204 14.97 17.18 -11.15
C PHE A 204 14.89 17.39 -12.67
N THR A 205 13.69 17.23 -13.22
CA THR A 205 13.47 17.33 -14.68
C THR A 205 13.42 18.77 -15.20
N ALA A 206 13.23 19.72 -14.29
CA ALA A 206 13.19 21.15 -14.57
C ALA A 206 13.81 21.95 -13.42
N PRO A 207 14.37 23.14 -13.68
CA PRO A 207 14.93 23.99 -12.63
C PRO A 207 13.83 24.51 -11.70
N LEU A 208 14.10 24.50 -10.40
CA LEU A 208 13.23 25.09 -9.39
C LEU A 208 13.56 26.59 -9.29
N THR A 209 12.68 27.44 -9.76
CA THR A 209 12.92 28.89 -9.85
C THR A 209 11.87 29.74 -9.14
N VAL A 210 10.71 29.13 -8.83
CA VAL A 210 9.57 29.81 -8.20
C VAL A 210 9.22 29.15 -6.87
N GLU A 211 8.30 29.79 -6.13
CA GLU A 211 7.64 29.17 -5.00
C GLU A 211 6.19 28.90 -5.32
N LYS A 212 5.71 27.70 -4.93
CA LYS A 212 4.30 27.32 -4.99
C LYS A 212 3.82 26.86 -3.61
N GLN A 213 2.52 26.76 -3.45
CA GLN A 213 1.90 26.37 -2.19
C GLN A 213 0.70 25.46 -2.43
N TRP A 214 0.82 24.22 -1.93
CA TRP A 214 -0.28 23.27 -1.77
C TRP A 214 -0.23 22.72 -0.34
N LEU A 215 -0.85 23.43 0.62
CA LEU A 215 -0.73 23.34 2.06
C LEU A 215 0.62 23.92 2.58
N ARG A 216 1.75 23.39 2.14
CA ARG A 216 3.09 23.91 2.47
C ARG A 216 3.62 24.73 1.29
N ARG A 217 4.30 25.84 1.62
CA ARG A 217 4.95 26.70 0.63
C ARG A 217 6.42 26.30 0.49
N GLY A 218 6.92 26.27 -0.76
CA GLY A 218 8.33 25.98 -0.99
C GLY A 218 8.74 26.02 -2.47
N PRO A 219 10.01 25.67 -2.75
CA PRO A 219 10.60 25.66 -4.08
C PRO A 219 9.82 24.78 -5.05
N ALA A 220 9.66 25.29 -6.28
CA ALA A 220 8.93 24.61 -7.34
C ALA A 220 9.54 24.88 -8.73
N ALA A 221 9.37 23.91 -9.63
CA ALA A 221 9.49 24.17 -11.06
C ALA A 221 8.32 25.04 -11.52
N ALA A 222 8.57 25.94 -12.47
CA ALA A 222 7.57 26.92 -12.91
C ALA A 222 6.33 26.27 -13.53
N ASP A 223 6.51 25.15 -14.22
CA ASP A 223 5.49 24.38 -14.93
C ASP A 223 4.86 23.24 -14.08
N PHE A 224 5.30 23.03 -12.87
CA PHE A 224 4.74 21.97 -12.02
C PHE A 224 3.37 22.38 -11.46
N GLU A 225 2.35 21.58 -11.76
CA GLU A 225 1.00 21.73 -11.22
C GLU A 225 0.51 20.43 -10.59
N ALA A 226 -0.02 20.51 -9.36
CA ALA A 226 -0.45 19.33 -8.61
C ALA A 226 -1.57 18.54 -9.32
N VAL A 227 -2.43 19.25 -10.09
CA VAL A 227 -3.54 18.64 -10.85
C VAL A 227 -3.03 17.74 -11.98
N ASP A 228 -1.84 18.01 -12.51
CA ASP A 228 -1.27 17.28 -13.64
C ASP A 228 -0.46 16.04 -13.20
N VAL A 229 -0.19 15.89 -11.89
CA VAL A 229 0.69 14.83 -11.42
C VAL A 229 0.08 13.45 -11.63
N LEU A 230 -1.16 13.21 -11.19
CA LEU A 230 -1.79 11.90 -11.37
C LEU A 230 -1.89 11.47 -12.84
N PRO A 231 -2.37 12.29 -13.78
CA PRO A 231 -2.37 11.96 -15.21
C PRO A 231 -0.97 11.68 -15.76
N THR A 232 0.02 12.48 -15.36
CA THR A 232 1.42 12.29 -15.78
C THR A 232 1.97 10.96 -15.32
N LEU A 233 1.74 10.57 -14.07
CA LEU A 233 2.20 9.30 -13.53
C LEU A 233 1.55 8.11 -14.24
N ALA A 234 0.24 8.17 -14.50
CA ALA A 234 -0.47 7.13 -15.24
C ALA A 234 0.08 6.97 -16.67
N SER A 235 0.30 8.09 -17.38
CA SER A 235 0.93 8.09 -18.71
C SER A 235 2.35 7.51 -18.69
N LYS A 236 3.19 7.94 -17.75
CA LYS A 236 4.58 7.42 -17.62
C LYS A 236 4.64 5.93 -17.33
N ALA A 237 3.70 5.41 -16.54
CA ALA A 237 3.57 3.97 -16.28
C ALA A 237 3.15 3.22 -17.55
N ALA A 238 2.14 3.71 -18.28
CA ALA A 238 1.71 3.15 -19.55
C ALA A 238 2.82 3.16 -20.61
N ASP A 239 3.56 4.26 -20.73
CA ASP A 239 4.71 4.41 -21.63
C ASP A 239 5.85 3.43 -21.28
N PHE A 240 6.09 3.20 -19.98
CA PHE A 240 7.10 2.22 -19.55
C PHE A 240 6.70 0.81 -19.99
N ILE A 241 5.44 0.42 -19.80
CA ILE A 241 4.91 -0.89 -20.23
C ILE A 241 5.04 -1.04 -21.75
N ALA A 242 4.63 -0.02 -22.51
CA ALA A 242 4.69 -0.03 -23.98
C ALA A 242 6.13 -0.13 -24.50
N ARG A 243 7.06 0.65 -23.95
CA ARG A 243 8.48 0.60 -24.31
C ARG A 243 9.11 -0.74 -23.93
N HIS A 244 8.72 -1.32 -22.78
CA HIS A 244 9.21 -2.63 -22.38
C HIS A 244 8.78 -3.71 -23.37
N ALA A 245 7.52 -3.70 -23.82
CA ALA A 245 7.01 -4.67 -24.80
C ALA A 245 7.65 -4.50 -26.19
N ALA A 246 7.96 -3.26 -26.61
CA ALA A 246 8.56 -2.97 -27.91
C ALA A 246 10.08 -3.26 -27.97
N ASP A 247 10.76 -3.33 -26.82
CA ASP A 247 12.21 -3.53 -26.76
C ASP A 247 12.55 -5.01 -26.94
N ALA A 248 12.73 -5.42 -28.20
CA ALA A 248 13.11 -6.77 -28.58
C ALA A 248 14.49 -7.19 -28.05
N ALA A 249 15.40 -6.24 -27.73
CA ALA A 249 16.72 -6.50 -27.18
C ALA A 249 16.66 -6.85 -25.67
N THR A 250 15.66 -6.34 -24.96
CA THR A 250 15.34 -6.81 -23.60
C THR A 250 14.52 -8.09 -23.62
N GLY A 251 14.12 -8.49 -24.72
CA GLY A 251 13.48 -9.60 -25.41
C GLY A 251 12.85 -10.71 -24.63
N ARG A 252 12.69 -10.71 -23.38
CA ARG A 252 11.94 -11.67 -22.53
C ARG A 252 12.22 -11.47 -21.04
N ARG A 253 12.87 -10.35 -20.67
CA ARG A 253 13.01 -10.01 -19.26
C ARG A 253 11.61 -9.71 -18.70
N PRO A 254 11.22 -10.27 -17.57
CA PRO A 254 9.99 -9.84 -16.90
C PRO A 254 10.13 -8.39 -16.39
N LEU A 255 9.04 -7.64 -16.28
CA LEU A 255 9.03 -6.31 -15.68
C LEU A 255 8.59 -6.35 -14.21
N PHE A 256 9.14 -5.43 -13.42
CA PHE A 256 8.59 -5.02 -12.13
C PHE A 256 8.31 -3.52 -12.16
N LEU A 257 7.04 -3.14 -12.08
CA LEU A 257 6.59 -1.76 -11.97
C LEU A 257 6.01 -1.51 -10.57
N TYR A 258 6.64 -0.64 -9.80
CA TYR A 258 6.12 -0.08 -8.56
C TYR A 258 5.52 1.29 -8.90
N LEU A 259 4.19 1.34 -9.08
CA LEU A 259 3.44 2.54 -9.38
C LEU A 259 2.81 3.09 -8.09
N ALA A 260 3.45 4.10 -7.52
CA ALA A 260 3.02 4.77 -6.30
C ALA A 260 2.28 6.06 -6.65
N LEU A 261 0.96 5.98 -6.78
CA LEU A 261 0.11 7.11 -7.08
C LEU A 261 0.16 8.15 -5.96
N THR A 262 -0.22 9.39 -6.28
CA THR A 262 -0.30 10.52 -5.34
C THR A 262 -1.73 10.83 -4.93
N ALA A 263 -2.68 10.02 -5.35
CA ALA A 263 -4.11 10.24 -5.23
C ALA A 263 -4.79 9.06 -4.51
N PRO A 264 -5.90 9.34 -3.80
CA PRO A 264 -6.61 10.63 -3.65
C PRO A 264 -6.13 11.51 -2.47
N HIS A 265 -4.84 11.50 -2.11
CA HIS A 265 -4.22 12.33 -1.05
C HIS A 265 -4.35 13.84 -1.32
N THR A 266 -4.28 14.63 -0.29
CA THR A 266 -4.21 16.11 -0.38
C THR A 266 -2.93 16.61 -1.07
N PRO A 267 -3.01 17.73 -1.81
CA PRO A 267 -4.21 18.50 -2.16
C PRO A 267 -5.17 17.68 -3.02
N ILE A 268 -6.46 17.75 -2.70
CA ILE A 268 -7.50 17.05 -3.46
C ILE A 268 -7.81 17.88 -4.71
N VAL A 269 -7.20 17.48 -5.82
CA VAL A 269 -7.19 18.25 -7.08
C VAL A 269 -7.56 17.38 -8.29
N PRO A 270 -8.81 16.90 -8.36
CA PRO A 270 -9.24 16.19 -9.55
C PRO A 270 -9.14 17.09 -10.78
N SER A 271 -8.67 16.54 -11.90
CA SER A 271 -8.59 17.30 -13.16
C SER A 271 -9.99 17.72 -13.64
N GLN A 272 -10.04 18.75 -14.47
CA GLN A 272 -11.30 19.38 -14.89
C GLN A 272 -12.32 18.38 -15.45
N GLN A 273 -11.86 17.37 -16.18
CA GLN A 273 -12.73 16.33 -16.75
C GLN A 273 -13.41 15.44 -15.69
N TRP A 274 -12.90 15.40 -14.45
CA TRP A 274 -13.45 14.58 -13.37
C TRP A 274 -14.32 15.39 -12.41
N ARG A 275 -14.15 16.71 -12.34
CA ARG A 275 -14.88 17.57 -11.41
C ARG A 275 -16.40 17.48 -11.57
N GLY A 276 -17.07 17.21 -10.46
CA GLY A 276 -18.54 17.09 -10.39
C GLY A 276 -19.11 15.76 -10.86
N ARG A 277 -18.30 14.81 -11.34
CA ARG A 277 -18.80 13.54 -11.89
C ARG A 277 -19.39 12.62 -10.85
N SER A 278 -18.85 12.60 -9.65
CA SER A 278 -19.35 11.73 -8.57
C SER A 278 -20.67 12.22 -7.97
N GLY A 279 -20.94 13.52 -8.00
CA GLY A 279 -22.02 14.16 -7.24
C GLY A 279 -21.77 14.18 -5.73
N LEU A 280 -20.60 13.72 -5.24
CA LEU A 280 -20.25 13.56 -3.83
C LEU A 280 -19.15 14.53 -3.38
N GLY A 281 -18.60 15.34 -4.29
CA GLY A 281 -17.54 16.32 -4.01
C GLY A 281 -16.17 15.92 -4.55
N GLN A 282 -15.20 16.82 -4.39
CA GLN A 282 -13.89 16.72 -5.04
C GLN A 282 -13.10 15.45 -4.68
N TYR A 283 -13.20 14.98 -3.42
CA TYR A 283 -12.54 13.75 -3.03
C TYR A 283 -13.05 12.54 -3.83
N ALA A 284 -14.37 12.42 -3.92
CA ALA A 284 -14.99 11.32 -4.66
C ALA A 284 -14.66 11.39 -6.17
N ASP A 285 -14.62 12.59 -6.75
CA ASP A 285 -14.15 12.81 -8.12
C ASP A 285 -12.68 12.36 -8.30
N PHE A 286 -11.84 12.61 -7.28
CA PHE A 286 -10.43 12.24 -7.31
C PHE A 286 -10.23 10.73 -7.13
N VAL A 287 -11.08 10.05 -6.35
CA VAL A 287 -11.13 8.59 -6.28
C VAL A 287 -11.50 8.01 -7.65
N MET A 288 -12.49 8.57 -8.35
CA MET A 288 -12.85 8.13 -9.71
C MET A 288 -11.68 8.30 -10.68
N GLN A 289 -10.95 9.41 -10.60
CA GLN A 289 -9.74 9.62 -11.40
C GLN A 289 -8.61 8.66 -11.04
N THR A 290 -8.50 8.27 -9.76
CA THR A 290 -7.54 7.25 -9.30
C THR A 290 -7.89 5.87 -9.88
N ASP A 291 -9.16 5.51 -9.88
CA ASP A 291 -9.67 4.30 -10.55
C ASP A 291 -9.37 4.28 -12.06
N ASP A 292 -9.53 5.42 -12.73
CA ASP A 292 -9.20 5.56 -14.15
C ASP A 292 -7.69 5.38 -14.40
N ALA A 293 -6.82 5.88 -13.54
CA ALA A 293 -5.37 5.67 -13.64
C ALA A 293 -5.01 4.18 -13.58
N VAL A 294 -5.70 3.39 -12.72
CA VAL A 294 -5.57 1.93 -12.71
C VAL A 294 -6.05 1.35 -14.05
N GLY A 295 -7.18 1.81 -14.58
CA GLY A 295 -7.72 1.38 -15.88
C GLY A 295 -6.75 1.64 -17.04
N GLN A 296 -6.05 2.76 -17.04
CA GLN A 296 -5.03 3.08 -18.06
C GLN A 296 -3.86 2.09 -18.03
N VAL A 297 -3.38 1.70 -16.86
CA VAL A 297 -2.32 0.69 -16.71
C VAL A 297 -2.79 -0.67 -17.20
N MET A 298 -4.02 -1.09 -16.84
CA MET A 298 -4.59 -2.35 -17.33
C MET A 298 -4.71 -2.36 -18.84
N THR A 299 -5.17 -1.27 -19.44
CA THR A 299 -5.24 -1.09 -20.90
C THR A 299 -3.86 -1.14 -21.56
N ALA A 300 -2.84 -0.56 -20.92
CA ALA A 300 -1.46 -0.63 -21.43
C ALA A 300 -0.92 -2.07 -21.44
N LEU A 301 -1.18 -2.86 -20.40
CA LEU A 301 -0.82 -4.28 -20.34
C LEU A 301 -1.53 -5.10 -21.42
N GLU A 302 -2.81 -4.86 -21.64
CA GLU A 302 -3.61 -5.52 -22.69
C GLU A 302 -3.05 -5.21 -24.09
N LYS A 303 -2.84 -3.93 -24.40
CA LYS A 303 -2.26 -3.48 -25.69
C LYS A 303 -0.85 -4.02 -25.93
N ALA A 304 -0.09 -4.22 -24.86
CA ALA A 304 1.26 -4.79 -24.90
C ALA A 304 1.26 -6.34 -25.00
N GLY A 305 0.11 -6.99 -24.88
CA GLY A 305 -0.02 -8.46 -24.84
C GLY A 305 0.62 -9.11 -23.61
N LEU A 306 0.75 -8.33 -22.51
CA LEU A 306 1.42 -8.78 -21.27
C LEU A 306 0.44 -9.20 -20.18
N GLU A 307 -0.86 -8.93 -20.34
CA GLU A 307 -1.88 -9.07 -19.29
C GLU A 307 -2.04 -10.47 -18.72
N ARG A 308 -1.79 -11.51 -19.53
CA ARG A 308 -2.02 -12.91 -19.13
C ARG A 308 -1.02 -13.37 -18.07
N ASN A 309 0.28 -13.14 -18.28
CA ASN A 309 1.34 -13.49 -17.34
C ASN A 309 1.85 -12.27 -16.58
N THR A 310 0.94 -11.46 -16.07
CA THR A 310 1.23 -10.34 -15.19
C THR A 310 0.47 -10.48 -13.87
N LEU A 311 1.22 -10.50 -12.78
CA LEU A 311 0.71 -10.34 -11.41
C LEU A 311 0.48 -8.85 -11.17
N VAL A 312 -0.78 -8.42 -11.19
CA VAL A 312 -1.19 -7.05 -10.84
C VAL A 312 -1.73 -7.04 -9.43
N ILE A 313 -1.19 -6.18 -8.58
CA ILE A 313 -1.65 -5.93 -7.22
C ILE A 313 -2.04 -4.46 -7.11
N VAL A 314 -3.25 -4.18 -6.64
CA VAL A 314 -3.71 -2.82 -6.36
C VAL A 314 -4.09 -2.72 -4.88
N THR A 315 -3.54 -1.71 -4.20
CA THR A 315 -3.77 -1.46 -2.78
C THR A 315 -3.62 0.02 -2.43
N SER A 316 -3.72 0.36 -1.14
CA SER A 316 -3.49 1.71 -0.60
C SER A 316 -2.43 1.67 0.51
N ASP A 317 -1.71 2.76 0.71
CA ASP A 317 -0.68 2.85 1.75
C ASP A 317 -1.25 3.02 3.18
N ASN A 318 -2.45 3.51 3.31
CA ASN A 318 -3.23 3.60 4.56
C ASN A 318 -4.71 3.88 4.24
N GLY A 319 -5.54 3.98 5.27
CA GLY A 319 -6.95 4.33 5.11
C GLY A 319 -7.17 5.77 4.65
N CYS A 320 -8.44 6.10 4.34
CA CYS A 320 -8.87 7.42 3.93
C CYS A 320 -8.47 8.51 4.93
N SER A 321 -8.03 9.66 4.42
CA SER A 321 -7.71 10.82 5.27
C SER A 321 -8.98 11.56 5.74
N PRO A 322 -9.04 12.04 6.98
CA PRO A 322 -10.10 12.97 7.42
C PRO A 322 -10.22 14.22 6.54
N ALA A 323 -9.13 14.63 5.87
CA ALA A 323 -9.13 15.75 4.92
C ALA A 323 -10.00 15.51 3.67
N ALA A 324 -10.45 14.28 3.43
CA ALA A 324 -11.45 13.95 2.40
C ALA A 324 -12.83 14.57 2.64
N GLY A 325 -13.06 15.18 3.82
CA GLY A 325 -14.39 15.66 4.21
C GLY A 325 -15.32 14.51 4.61
N VAL A 326 -14.79 13.54 5.35
CA VAL A 326 -15.45 12.28 5.70
C VAL A 326 -16.86 12.49 6.27
N GLU A 327 -17.04 13.42 7.19
CA GLU A 327 -18.35 13.72 7.78
C GLU A 327 -19.41 14.09 6.72
N GLN A 328 -18.99 14.84 5.70
CA GLN A 328 -19.89 15.20 4.61
C GLN A 328 -20.19 14.01 3.70
N LEU A 329 -19.19 13.19 3.41
CA LEU A 329 -19.38 11.97 2.62
C LEU A 329 -20.34 11.00 3.31
N GLU A 330 -20.22 10.82 4.62
CA GLU A 330 -21.08 9.96 5.42
C GLU A 330 -22.54 10.48 5.45
N LYS A 331 -22.75 11.81 5.54
CA LYS A 331 -24.08 12.42 5.40
C LYS A 331 -24.72 12.14 4.03
N LEU A 332 -23.89 12.00 2.99
CA LEU A 332 -24.33 11.61 1.64
C LEU A 332 -24.46 10.09 1.46
N GLY A 333 -24.21 9.31 2.52
CA GLY A 333 -24.32 7.85 2.53
C GLY A 333 -23.12 7.09 1.98
N HIS A 334 -22.00 7.77 1.79
CA HIS A 334 -20.71 7.14 1.44
C HIS A 334 -19.82 7.08 2.67
N TYR A 335 -19.31 5.88 2.97
CA TYR A 335 -18.48 5.62 4.15
C TYR A 335 -17.07 5.16 3.70
N PRO A 336 -16.07 6.05 3.68
CA PRO A 336 -14.73 5.75 3.16
C PRO A 336 -14.02 4.59 3.87
N SER A 337 -14.27 4.39 5.15
CA SER A 337 -13.74 3.25 5.91
C SER A 337 -14.69 2.04 5.91
N GLY A 338 -15.86 2.11 5.26
CA GLY A 338 -16.88 1.06 5.32
C GLY A 338 -17.37 0.81 6.74
N PRO A 339 -17.33 -0.44 7.25
CA PRO A 339 -17.72 -0.77 8.62
C PRO A 339 -16.63 -0.52 9.66
N LEU A 340 -15.43 -0.14 9.24
CA LEU A 340 -14.24 -0.04 10.09
C LEU A 340 -14.23 1.28 10.85
N ARG A 341 -13.71 1.24 12.08
CA ARG A 341 -13.52 2.44 12.90
C ARG A 341 -12.23 3.16 12.52
N GLY A 342 -12.25 4.50 12.53
CA GLY A 342 -11.09 5.34 12.34
C GLY A 342 -10.75 5.57 10.87
N TYR A 343 -9.66 6.32 10.69
CA TYR A 343 -9.19 6.80 9.40
C TYR A 343 -7.66 6.85 9.41
N LYS A 344 -7.03 7.32 8.33
CA LYS A 344 -5.59 7.61 8.28
C LYS A 344 -5.08 8.17 9.61
N ALA A 345 -3.90 7.77 10.01
CA ALA A 345 -3.22 8.13 11.25
C ALA A 345 -3.67 7.35 12.50
N ASP A 346 -4.87 6.79 12.53
CA ASP A 346 -5.41 6.09 13.68
C ASP A 346 -4.88 4.65 13.82
N ILE A 347 -4.91 4.14 15.06
CA ILE A 347 -4.52 2.75 15.35
C ILE A 347 -5.65 1.75 15.10
N TRP A 348 -6.86 2.23 14.86
CA TRP A 348 -8.04 1.40 14.57
C TRP A 348 -8.05 0.89 13.13
N GLU A 349 -8.85 -0.14 12.86
CA GLU A 349 -8.89 -0.86 11.58
C GLU A 349 -9.00 0.06 10.35
N GLY A 350 -9.82 1.13 10.40
CA GLY A 350 -9.97 2.09 9.30
C GLY A 350 -8.71 2.90 8.97
N GLY A 351 -7.70 2.90 9.86
CA GLY A 351 -6.43 3.56 9.59
C GLY A 351 -5.47 2.73 8.73
N HIS A 352 -5.56 1.42 8.80
CA HIS A 352 -4.55 0.52 8.22
C HIS A 352 -5.12 -0.71 7.49
N ARG A 353 -6.40 -1.03 7.59
CA ARG A 353 -7.03 -2.03 6.74
C ARG A 353 -7.33 -1.41 5.39
N VAL A 354 -6.73 -1.97 4.35
CA VAL A 354 -6.66 -1.35 3.02
C VAL A 354 -7.28 -2.25 1.95
N PRO A 355 -7.76 -1.69 0.82
CA PRO A 355 -8.11 -2.49 -0.34
C PRO A 355 -6.91 -3.34 -0.78
N PHE A 356 -7.12 -4.60 -1.13
CA PHE A 356 -6.07 -5.45 -1.68
C PHE A 356 -6.67 -6.37 -2.74
N ILE A 357 -6.46 -6.01 -3.99
CA ILE A 357 -7.02 -6.68 -5.16
C ILE A 357 -5.86 -7.20 -6.01
N VAL A 358 -5.92 -8.49 -6.36
CA VAL A 358 -4.87 -9.17 -7.12
C VAL A 358 -5.46 -9.80 -8.37
N ARG A 359 -4.84 -9.58 -9.52
CA ARG A 359 -5.18 -10.24 -10.77
C ARG A 359 -3.95 -10.90 -11.38
N TRP A 360 -4.06 -12.18 -11.71
CA TRP A 360 -3.07 -12.93 -12.47
C TRP A 360 -3.78 -14.05 -13.24
N PRO A 361 -4.25 -13.78 -14.47
CA PRO A 361 -5.19 -14.66 -15.19
C PRO A 361 -4.75 -16.11 -15.33
N GLU A 362 -3.45 -16.38 -15.47
CA GLU A 362 -2.95 -17.75 -15.63
C GLU A 362 -2.87 -18.54 -14.32
N ARG A 363 -3.02 -17.88 -13.17
CA ARG A 363 -2.72 -18.48 -11.86
C ARG A 363 -3.78 -18.25 -10.80
N VAL A 364 -4.49 -17.14 -10.85
CA VAL A 364 -5.44 -16.73 -9.82
C VAL A 364 -6.84 -16.88 -10.35
N PRO A 365 -7.71 -17.68 -9.70
CA PRO A 365 -9.09 -17.84 -10.13
C PRO A 365 -9.86 -16.51 -10.08
N ALA A 366 -10.57 -16.19 -11.15
CA ALA A 366 -11.41 -14.99 -11.23
C ALA A 366 -12.55 -15.03 -10.21
N GLY A 367 -12.88 -13.88 -9.62
CA GLY A 367 -13.96 -13.71 -8.65
C GLY A 367 -13.69 -14.37 -7.29
N SER A 368 -12.45 -14.80 -7.04
CA SER A 368 -12.09 -15.44 -5.76
C SER A 368 -11.90 -14.42 -4.63
N ARG A 369 -12.03 -14.89 -3.40
CA ARG A 369 -11.85 -14.09 -2.18
C ARG A 369 -10.99 -14.86 -1.19
N SER A 370 -10.17 -14.13 -0.43
CA SER A 370 -9.37 -14.66 0.67
C SER A 370 -9.57 -13.80 1.91
N ASN A 371 -9.82 -14.44 3.04
CA ASN A 371 -9.86 -13.81 4.36
C ASN A 371 -8.56 -14.00 5.14
N GLN A 372 -7.50 -14.47 4.49
CA GLN A 372 -6.19 -14.59 5.10
C GLN A 372 -5.66 -13.23 5.54
N LEU A 373 -5.13 -13.18 6.76
CA LEU A 373 -4.45 -12.01 7.28
C LEU A 373 -3.14 -11.81 6.50
N VAL A 374 -3.04 -10.69 5.79
CA VAL A 374 -1.83 -10.31 5.04
C VAL A 374 -1.43 -8.88 5.38
N CYS A 375 -0.16 -8.59 5.23
CA CYS A 375 0.39 -7.25 5.41
C CYS A 375 1.12 -6.81 4.14
N LEU A 376 1.12 -5.52 3.83
CA LEU A 376 1.84 -5.01 2.66
C LEU A 376 3.35 -5.29 2.71
N ASN A 377 3.91 -5.50 3.91
CA ASN A 377 5.28 -5.96 4.11
C ASN A 377 5.55 -7.34 3.46
N ASP A 378 4.50 -8.12 3.22
CA ASP A 378 4.59 -9.49 2.71
C ASP A 378 4.99 -9.57 1.23
N LEU A 379 5.07 -8.42 0.55
CA LEU A 379 5.48 -8.36 -0.86
C LEU A 379 6.89 -8.93 -1.09
N LEU A 380 7.85 -8.64 -0.20
CA LEU A 380 9.24 -9.09 -0.38
C LEU A 380 9.36 -10.63 -0.33
N ALA A 381 8.76 -11.27 0.68
CA ALA A 381 8.78 -12.73 0.79
C ALA A 381 7.97 -13.40 -0.32
N THR A 382 6.86 -12.79 -0.74
CA THR A 382 6.05 -13.28 -1.86
C THR A 382 6.84 -13.24 -3.18
N CYS A 383 7.55 -12.15 -3.44
CA CYS A 383 8.42 -12.03 -4.61
C CYS A 383 9.60 -13.02 -4.54
N ALA A 384 10.20 -13.24 -3.36
CA ALA A 384 11.27 -14.20 -3.18
C ALA A 384 10.80 -15.62 -3.52
N GLU A 385 9.67 -16.06 -2.97
CA GLU A 385 9.08 -17.36 -3.28
C GLU A 385 8.70 -17.47 -4.77
N LEU A 386 8.16 -16.40 -5.37
CA LEU A 386 7.77 -16.36 -6.78
C LEU A 386 8.95 -16.61 -7.72
N VAL A 387 10.13 -16.11 -7.37
CA VAL A 387 11.36 -16.30 -8.17
C VAL A 387 12.21 -17.48 -7.72
N GLY A 388 11.75 -18.26 -6.73
CA GLY A 388 12.44 -19.43 -6.21
C GLY A 388 13.66 -19.09 -5.34
N ASP A 389 13.71 -17.89 -4.77
CA ASP A 389 14.81 -17.44 -3.90
C ASP A 389 14.44 -17.56 -2.41
N LYS A 390 15.47 -17.60 -1.56
CA LYS A 390 15.32 -17.57 -0.11
C LYS A 390 15.89 -16.27 0.44
N LEU A 391 15.10 -15.59 1.25
CA LEU A 391 15.57 -14.39 1.93
C LEU A 391 16.67 -14.74 2.95
N PRO A 392 17.76 -13.97 3.03
CA PRO A 392 18.73 -14.10 4.10
C PRO A 392 18.13 -13.65 5.45
N ASP A 393 18.77 -14.06 6.55
CA ASP A 393 18.27 -13.79 7.91
C ASP A 393 18.08 -12.28 8.21
N ASP A 394 18.85 -11.42 7.56
CA ASP A 394 18.85 -9.96 7.73
C ASP A 394 17.97 -9.21 6.70
N ALA A 395 17.04 -9.92 6.04
CA ALA A 395 16.10 -9.33 5.09
C ALA A 395 14.69 -9.91 5.25
N GLY A 396 13.68 -9.07 5.10
CA GLY A 396 12.28 -9.48 5.19
C GLY A 396 11.91 -9.96 6.60
N GLU A 397 12.49 -9.36 7.63
CA GLU A 397 12.34 -9.74 9.03
C GLU A 397 10.87 -9.79 9.49
N ASP A 398 9.98 -9.12 8.76
CA ASP A 398 8.54 -9.05 9.05
C ASP A 398 7.67 -9.39 7.82
N SER A 399 8.21 -10.18 6.88
CA SER A 399 7.59 -10.49 5.60
C SER A 399 7.27 -11.98 5.50
N PHE A 400 6.01 -12.31 5.26
CA PHE A 400 5.51 -13.66 5.04
C PHE A 400 4.98 -13.78 3.62
N SER A 401 5.20 -14.91 2.95
CA SER A 401 4.69 -15.06 1.59
C SER A 401 3.19 -15.38 1.58
N PHE A 402 2.41 -14.58 0.85
CA PHE A 402 1.01 -14.89 0.56
C PHE A 402 0.82 -15.63 -0.78
N LEU A 403 1.91 -15.99 -1.45
CA LEU A 403 1.84 -16.71 -2.73
C LEU A 403 1.03 -18.03 -2.63
N PRO A 404 1.18 -18.86 -1.58
CA PRO A 404 0.37 -20.07 -1.42
C PRO A 404 -1.13 -19.79 -1.31
N ALA A 405 -1.52 -18.72 -0.59
CA ALA A 405 -2.92 -18.29 -0.49
C ALA A 405 -3.45 -17.80 -1.84
N LEU A 406 -2.65 -17.00 -2.55
CA LEU A 406 -2.98 -16.46 -3.86
C LEU A 406 -3.21 -17.59 -4.91
N LEU A 407 -2.36 -18.60 -4.88
CA LEU A 407 -2.45 -19.74 -5.80
C LEU A 407 -3.38 -20.86 -5.31
N GLN A 408 -4.03 -20.69 -4.16
CA GLN A 408 -4.88 -21.70 -3.51
C GLN A 408 -4.16 -23.05 -3.36
N ARG A 409 -2.85 -23.01 -3.09
CA ARG A 409 -1.97 -24.19 -2.92
C ARG A 409 -1.62 -24.44 -1.46
N GLN A 410 -2.35 -23.86 -0.51
CA GLN A 410 -2.14 -24.14 0.89
C GLN A 410 -2.50 -25.60 1.18
N PRO A 411 -1.58 -26.38 1.77
CA PRO A 411 -1.86 -27.78 2.14
C PRO A 411 -3.03 -27.89 3.13
N ASP A 412 -3.18 -26.87 3.96
CA ASP A 412 -4.28 -26.68 4.89
C ASP A 412 -4.84 -25.27 4.69
N PRO A 413 -6.08 -25.12 4.17
CA PRO A 413 -6.74 -23.84 4.00
C PRO A 413 -6.91 -23.06 5.32
N ALA A 414 -6.92 -23.75 6.47
CA ALA A 414 -6.99 -23.14 7.79
C ALA A 414 -5.66 -22.58 8.27
N ARG A 415 -4.54 -22.92 7.61
CA ARG A 415 -3.23 -22.38 7.98
C ARG A 415 -3.12 -20.94 7.56
N ALA A 416 -2.94 -20.05 8.53
CA ALA A 416 -2.76 -18.62 8.29
C ALA A 416 -1.46 -18.34 7.52
N VAL A 417 -1.49 -17.33 6.63
CA VAL A 417 -0.29 -16.77 5.98
C VAL A 417 0.67 -16.27 7.05
N ARG A 418 0.13 -15.62 8.08
CA ARG A 418 0.86 -15.11 9.24
C ARG A 418 0.03 -15.24 10.50
N ASP A 419 0.68 -15.52 11.63
CA ASP A 419 -0.01 -15.69 12.91
C ASP A 419 -0.45 -14.34 13.51
N ALA A 420 0.35 -13.29 13.32
CA ALA A 420 0.08 -11.97 13.87
C ALA A 420 0.63 -10.85 12.97
N VAL A 421 0.06 -9.65 13.12
CA VAL A 421 0.54 -8.41 12.49
C VAL A 421 0.70 -7.32 13.55
N VAL A 422 1.80 -6.56 13.45
CA VAL A 422 2.03 -5.37 14.26
C VAL A 422 1.64 -4.14 13.45
N LEU A 423 0.86 -3.28 14.06
CA LEU A 423 0.27 -2.08 13.45
C LEU A 423 0.76 -0.85 14.21
N HIS A 424 0.92 0.26 13.50
CA HIS A 424 1.58 1.44 14.06
C HIS A 424 0.88 2.72 13.61
N SER A 425 0.52 3.57 14.57
CA SER A 425 -0.15 4.84 14.26
C SER A 425 0.84 5.97 13.95
N ILE A 426 0.32 7.13 13.53
CA ILE A 426 1.15 8.32 13.26
C ILE A 426 1.95 8.79 14.50
N HIS A 427 1.38 8.63 15.70
CA HIS A 427 2.06 9.00 16.95
C HIS A 427 2.93 7.88 17.51
N GLY A 428 3.15 6.81 16.73
CA GLY A 428 3.99 5.70 17.16
C GLY A 428 3.32 4.79 18.18
N ARG A 429 1.99 4.80 18.28
CA ARG A 429 1.26 3.84 19.10
C ARG A 429 1.25 2.48 18.42
N PHE A 430 1.41 1.44 19.20
CA PHE A 430 1.41 0.07 18.74
C PHE A 430 0.05 -0.58 18.89
N ALA A 431 -0.32 -1.40 17.92
CA ALA A 431 -1.28 -2.47 18.12
C ALA A 431 -0.69 -3.78 17.59
N ILE A 432 -1.15 -4.88 18.15
CA ILE A 432 -0.86 -6.22 17.67
C ILE A 432 -2.16 -6.98 17.49
N ARG A 433 -2.28 -7.66 16.35
CA ARG A 433 -3.41 -8.53 16.06
C ARG A 433 -2.95 -9.97 15.90
N GLN A 434 -3.66 -10.90 16.56
CA GLN A 434 -3.50 -12.34 16.39
C GLN A 434 -4.90 -12.97 16.32
N GLY A 435 -5.17 -13.67 15.22
CA GLY A 435 -6.50 -14.20 14.94
C GLY A 435 -7.55 -13.08 14.96
N LYS A 436 -8.61 -13.26 15.76
CA LYS A 436 -9.69 -12.27 15.92
C LYS A 436 -9.36 -11.12 16.89
N TRP A 437 -8.33 -11.27 17.73
CA TRP A 437 -8.01 -10.31 18.78
C TRP A 437 -7.05 -9.23 18.27
N VAL A 438 -7.37 -7.97 18.54
CA VAL A 438 -6.48 -6.83 18.36
C VAL A 438 -6.31 -6.07 19.67
N LEU A 439 -5.06 -5.90 20.10
CA LEU A 439 -4.67 -5.13 21.28
C LEU A 439 -4.00 -3.84 20.83
N ALA A 440 -4.58 -2.69 21.16
CA ALA A 440 -3.96 -1.37 20.97
C ALA A 440 -3.41 -0.83 22.30
N LEU A 441 -2.14 -0.41 22.31
CA LEU A 441 -1.43 0.09 23.50
C LEU A 441 -1.58 1.62 23.64
N CYS A 442 -2.81 2.09 23.60
CA CYS A 442 -3.17 3.48 23.83
C CYS A 442 -4.65 3.59 24.24
N PRO A 443 -5.03 4.68 24.97
CA PRO A 443 -6.41 4.86 25.45
C PRO A 443 -7.37 5.41 24.38
N GLY A 444 -6.87 6.04 23.31
CA GLY A 444 -7.64 6.72 22.28
C GLY A 444 -7.35 6.18 20.88
N SER A 445 -7.48 7.05 19.87
CA SER A 445 -7.24 6.70 18.46
C SER A 445 -5.77 6.44 18.16
N GLY A 446 -4.86 6.83 19.02
CA GLY A 446 -3.42 6.85 18.72
C GLY A 446 -3.05 7.81 17.58
N GLY A 447 -4.02 8.53 17.02
CA GLY A 447 -3.89 9.36 15.82
C GLY A 447 -4.72 10.63 15.86
N TRP A 448 -5.50 10.88 14.80
CA TRP A 448 -6.20 12.15 14.58
C TRP A 448 -7.67 12.13 15.00
N SER A 449 -8.32 10.97 14.94
CA SER A 449 -9.73 10.83 15.31
C SER A 449 -9.96 10.99 16.82
N ARG A 450 -11.19 11.33 17.18
CA ARG A 450 -11.60 11.44 18.59
C ARG A 450 -12.15 10.12 19.12
N PRO A 451 -11.94 9.82 20.43
CA PRO A 451 -11.10 10.58 21.35
C PRO A 451 -9.60 10.39 21.01
N ARG A 452 -8.83 11.48 21.03
CA ARG A 452 -7.37 11.40 21.02
C ARG A 452 -6.88 10.84 22.35
N ASP A 453 -5.63 10.36 22.41
CA ASP A 453 -5.10 9.72 23.61
C ASP A 453 -5.22 10.59 24.88
N GLU A 454 -4.91 11.89 24.76
CA GLU A 454 -5.05 12.83 25.87
C GLU A 454 -6.50 13.03 26.32
N GLU A 455 -7.43 13.11 25.35
CA GLU A 455 -8.87 13.23 25.63
C GLU A 455 -9.42 11.97 26.30
N ALA A 456 -8.97 10.81 25.84
CA ALA A 456 -9.34 9.50 26.38
C ALA A 456 -8.83 9.34 27.83
N ALA A 457 -7.57 9.68 28.07
CA ALA A 457 -6.97 9.66 29.41
C ALA A 457 -7.69 10.60 30.40
N LYS A 458 -8.02 11.84 29.96
CA LYS A 458 -8.81 12.79 30.77
C LYS A 458 -10.22 12.29 31.12
N LYS A 459 -10.80 11.43 30.25
CA LYS A 459 -12.10 10.78 30.48
C LYS A 459 -11.99 9.51 31.33
N GLY A 460 -10.78 9.14 31.78
CA GLY A 460 -10.55 7.91 32.55
C GLY A 460 -10.74 6.64 31.75
N LEU A 461 -10.61 6.67 30.41
CA LEU A 461 -10.70 5.47 29.61
C LEU A 461 -9.49 4.56 29.88
N PRO A 462 -9.64 3.22 29.74
CA PRO A 462 -8.56 2.28 29.95
C PRO A 462 -7.32 2.61 29.11
N PRO A 463 -6.10 2.41 29.64
CA PRO A 463 -4.86 2.75 28.94
C PRO A 463 -4.59 1.88 27.71
N VAL A 464 -5.28 0.74 27.60
CA VAL A 464 -5.20 -0.19 26.47
C VAL A 464 -6.60 -0.57 25.99
N GLN A 465 -6.68 -1.01 24.74
CA GLN A 465 -7.95 -1.41 24.11
C GLN A 465 -7.77 -2.81 23.53
N LEU A 466 -8.70 -3.72 23.83
CA LEU A 466 -8.76 -5.06 23.26
C LEU A 466 -10.10 -5.25 22.56
N TYR A 467 -10.08 -5.71 21.30
CA TYR A 467 -11.28 -5.92 20.49
C TYR A 467 -11.29 -7.33 19.89
N ASP A 468 -12.49 -7.91 19.79
CA ASP A 468 -12.79 -9.13 19.04
C ASP A 468 -13.34 -8.73 17.66
N LEU A 469 -12.55 -8.79 16.61
CA LEU A 469 -12.93 -8.33 15.26
C LEU A 469 -13.97 -9.22 14.57
N GLU A 470 -14.17 -10.45 15.01
CA GLU A 470 -15.24 -11.30 14.48
C GLU A 470 -16.61 -10.86 15.00
N ALA A 471 -16.69 -10.44 16.26
CA ALA A 471 -17.91 -9.97 16.88
C ALA A 471 -18.13 -8.46 16.74
N ASP A 472 -17.05 -7.68 16.63
CA ASP A 472 -17.06 -6.21 16.65
C ASP A 472 -16.02 -5.62 15.70
N ILE A 473 -16.27 -5.77 14.39
CA ILE A 473 -15.38 -5.20 13.34
C ILE A 473 -15.23 -3.68 13.44
N GLY A 474 -16.24 -3.01 14.03
CA GLY A 474 -16.26 -1.57 14.26
C GLY A 474 -15.54 -1.12 15.53
N GLN A 475 -14.95 -2.03 16.30
CA GLN A 475 -14.16 -1.74 17.51
C GLN A 475 -14.86 -0.80 18.49
N GLN A 476 -16.13 -1.09 18.80
CA GLN A 476 -16.97 -0.26 19.68
C GLN A 476 -16.84 -0.66 21.16
N HIS A 477 -16.50 -1.93 21.45
CA HIS A 477 -16.53 -2.51 22.78
C HIS A 477 -15.14 -2.95 23.23
N ASN A 478 -14.50 -2.14 24.08
CA ASN A 478 -13.22 -2.51 24.68
C ASN A 478 -13.42 -3.67 25.68
N LEU A 479 -12.73 -4.78 25.43
CA LEU A 479 -12.80 -6.02 26.20
C LEU A 479 -11.56 -6.27 27.09
N ALA A 480 -10.66 -5.28 27.23
CA ALA A 480 -9.38 -5.46 27.94
C ALA A 480 -9.56 -5.95 29.38
N ASP A 481 -10.52 -5.38 30.11
CA ASP A 481 -10.81 -5.77 31.50
C ASP A 481 -11.45 -7.16 31.62
N LYS A 482 -12.16 -7.61 30.57
CA LYS A 482 -12.84 -8.91 30.54
C LYS A 482 -11.88 -10.06 30.15
N HIS A 483 -10.81 -9.74 29.43
CA HIS A 483 -9.86 -10.73 28.90
C HIS A 483 -8.39 -10.37 29.19
N PRO A 484 -8.00 -10.15 30.48
CA PRO A 484 -6.64 -9.72 30.84
C PRO A 484 -5.57 -10.73 30.41
N GLN A 485 -5.90 -12.02 30.32
CA GLN A 485 -5.00 -13.06 29.83
C GLN A 485 -4.66 -12.87 28.35
N VAL A 486 -5.62 -12.43 27.51
CA VAL A 486 -5.40 -12.14 26.08
C VAL A 486 -4.53 -10.88 25.93
N VAL A 487 -4.79 -9.85 26.76
CA VAL A 487 -3.95 -8.64 26.81
C VAL A 487 -2.50 -9.01 27.11
N THR A 488 -2.26 -9.84 28.14
CA THR A 488 -0.91 -10.29 28.52
C THR A 488 -0.25 -11.08 27.40
N GLN A 489 -0.95 -12.03 26.79
CA GLN A 489 -0.45 -12.86 25.69
C GLN A 489 -0.01 -12.01 24.49
N LEU A 490 -0.86 -11.10 24.02
CA LEU A 490 -0.57 -10.26 22.87
C LEU A 490 0.56 -9.26 23.14
N ARG A 491 0.60 -8.70 24.35
CA ARG A 491 1.69 -7.85 24.79
C ARG A 491 3.02 -8.59 24.75
N SER A 492 3.09 -9.77 25.37
CA SER A 492 4.30 -10.60 25.40
C SER A 492 4.75 -11.01 24.00
N LEU A 493 3.81 -11.26 23.07
CA LEU A 493 4.14 -11.53 21.67
C LEU A 493 4.76 -10.32 20.98
N LEU A 494 4.23 -9.12 21.23
CA LEU A 494 4.80 -7.88 20.69
C LEU A 494 6.20 -7.62 21.26
N GLU A 495 6.37 -7.76 22.57
CA GLU A 495 7.67 -7.63 23.26
C GLU A 495 8.70 -8.61 22.67
N LYS A 496 8.30 -9.86 22.43
CA LYS A 496 9.13 -10.85 21.76
C LYS A 496 9.55 -10.39 20.36
N TYR A 497 8.63 -9.90 19.54
CA TYR A 497 8.94 -9.42 18.17
C TYR A 497 9.88 -8.22 18.18
N VAL A 498 9.79 -7.35 19.21
CA VAL A 498 10.72 -6.24 19.40
C VAL A 498 12.10 -6.78 19.80
N ALA A 499 12.17 -7.67 20.78
CA ALA A 499 13.41 -8.23 21.29
C ALA A 499 14.15 -9.06 20.23
N ASP A 500 13.42 -9.89 19.48
CA ASP A 500 13.99 -10.72 18.43
C ASP A 500 14.39 -9.91 17.18
N GLY A 501 13.99 -8.64 17.07
CA GLY A 501 14.25 -7.81 15.89
C GLY A 501 13.54 -8.30 14.62
N ARG A 502 12.61 -9.23 14.75
CA ARG A 502 11.82 -9.84 13.67
C ARG A 502 10.51 -10.44 14.17
N SER A 503 9.54 -10.61 13.28
CA SER A 503 8.29 -11.35 13.56
C SER A 503 8.23 -12.71 12.82
N THR A 504 9.12 -12.93 11.85
CA THR A 504 9.24 -14.20 11.10
C THR A 504 10.14 -15.19 11.86
N PRO A 505 10.01 -16.51 11.62
CA PRO A 505 11.00 -17.49 12.09
C PRO A 505 12.41 -17.19 11.56
N GLY A 506 13.44 -17.48 12.35
CA GLY A 506 14.84 -17.31 11.94
C GLY A 506 15.72 -16.76 13.07
N LYS A 507 16.97 -16.41 12.77
CA LYS A 507 17.90 -15.87 13.75
C LYS A 507 17.49 -14.45 14.15
N PRO A 508 17.53 -14.11 15.45
CA PRO A 508 17.24 -12.76 15.92
C PRO A 508 18.09 -11.71 15.20
N GLN A 509 17.47 -10.58 14.94
CA GLN A 509 18.07 -9.41 14.28
C GLN A 509 18.09 -8.21 15.23
N ARG A 510 18.71 -7.12 14.83
CA ARG A 510 18.75 -5.90 15.63
C ARG A 510 17.78 -4.87 15.07
N ASN A 511 17.11 -4.16 15.97
CA ASN A 511 16.48 -2.88 15.62
C ASN A 511 17.59 -1.83 15.44
N ASP A 512 17.41 -0.88 14.54
CA ASP A 512 18.42 0.17 14.28
C ASP A 512 18.55 1.13 15.48
N VAL A 513 17.48 1.24 16.27
CA VAL A 513 17.38 2.06 17.48
C VAL A 513 16.59 1.31 18.56
N PRO A 514 16.72 1.67 19.85
CA PRO A 514 15.86 1.14 20.91
C PRO A 514 14.38 1.38 20.58
N VAL A 515 13.53 0.39 20.87
CA VAL A 515 12.09 0.44 20.60
C VAL A 515 11.34 0.34 21.93
N GLU A 516 10.58 1.39 22.24
CA GLU A 516 9.66 1.42 23.37
C GLU A 516 8.24 1.19 22.88
N ILE A 517 7.59 0.14 23.35
CA ILE A 517 6.21 -0.19 22.98
C ILE A 517 5.18 0.65 23.74
N GLU A 518 5.52 1.07 24.96
CA GLU A 518 4.72 2.00 25.75
C GLU A 518 5.30 3.40 25.65
N LYS A 519 4.63 4.27 24.94
CA LYS A 519 5.07 5.67 24.87
C LYS A 519 4.31 6.48 25.90
N ALA A 520 5.01 6.96 26.92
CA ALA A 520 4.52 8.02 27.78
C ALA A 520 4.21 9.25 26.88
N ASN A 521 3.05 9.85 27.05
CA ASN A 521 2.51 11.02 26.33
C ASN A 521 3.27 11.45 25.07
N ALA A 522 2.64 11.24 23.92
CA ALA A 522 3.24 11.45 22.60
C ALA A 522 4.03 12.77 22.51
N PRO A 523 5.24 12.80 21.92
CA PRO A 523 5.91 14.04 21.59
C PRO A 523 5.01 14.84 20.64
N LYS A 524 4.94 16.16 20.86
CA LYS A 524 4.28 17.09 19.94
C LYS A 524 4.85 16.86 18.54
N PRO A 525 4.02 16.81 17.48
CA PRO A 525 4.51 16.62 16.12
C PRO A 525 5.55 17.69 15.82
N VAL A 526 6.75 17.27 15.42
CA VAL A 526 7.77 18.15 14.87
C VAL A 526 7.26 18.62 13.52
N GLY A 527 6.87 19.89 13.44
CA GLY A 527 6.56 20.56 12.18
C GLY A 527 5.11 20.50 11.72
N GLY A 528 4.30 21.38 12.27
CA GLY A 528 2.97 21.72 11.81
C GLY A 528 2.60 23.12 12.29
N ARG A 529 3.19 24.16 11.71
CA ARG A 529 2.62 25.51 11.62
C ARG A 529 2.59 25.92 10.18
#